data_1f1b06a8f67d2035820a84a147ca5b3a
#
_entry.id   1f1b06a8f67d2035820a84a147ca5b3a
#
_cell.length_a   1.000
_cell.length_b   1.000
_cell.length_c   1.000
_cell.angle_alpha   90.00
_cell.angle_beta   90.00
_cell.angle_gamma   90.00
#
_symmetry.space_group_name_H-M   'P 1'
#
loop_
_entity.id
_entity.type
_entity.pdbx_description
1 polymer ?
#
loop_
_entity_poly.entity_id
_entity_poly.type
_entity_poly.pdbx_seq_one_letter_code
_entity_poly.pdbx_strand_id
1 'polypeptide(L)'
;MKDLKELTRPNIWALKPYSSARDEYNGAEASVFLDANENPYNTPNNRYPDPMQRELKNMIAPIKKVDPDTIFLGNGSDEAIDLVYRAFCIPGVDNVVAIDPTYGMYQVCADVNDVEYRKVLLDENYQFSADKLLAATDDHTKLVFLCSPNNPTGNNLDRREMEKLLDTFQGLVIIDEAYSDFSDAPSFLADLDKYPNLIVFQTFSKAWGCAAIRLGMAFASKEIISIFSKIKYPYNVNLLTQKEAVMMLHRHYEVERWVKSLLEERTRLVNEFVELPCCEKIYPTDANFFLAKVTDAKKIYNYLVGKGIIVRNRTSISLCRDCLRVTIGTRPVSYTHLRAHETSLHIVC
;
A
#
# COMPACT_ATOMS: atom_id res chain seq x y z
N MET A 1 22.59 6.81 5.08
CA MET A 1 21.50 7.75 4.69
C MET A 1 22.00 9.19 4.83
N LYS A 2 21.67 10.08 3.88
CA LYS A 2 21.82 11.53 4.03
C LYS A 2 21.00 12.01 5.24
N ASP A 3 21.35 13.16 5.82
CA ASP A 3 20.56 13.75 6.89
C ASP A 3 19.10 13.99 6.43
N LEU A 4 18.13 13.72 7.30
CA LEU A 4 16.71 13.88 6.96
C LEU A 4 16.36 15.31 6.54
N LYS A 5 17.08 16.29 7.08
CA LYS A 5 16.95 17.70 6.67
C LYS A 5 17.36 17.93 5.22
N GLU A 6 18.40 17.25 4.74
CA GLU A 6 18.88 17.33 3.35
C GLU A 6 17.92 16.62 2.38
N LEU A 7 17.27 15.55 2.86
CA LEU A 7 16.27 14.80 2.08
C LEU A 7 14.93 15.55 2.01
N THR A 8 14.59 16.32 3.05
CA THR A 8 13.32 17.05 3.12
C THR A 8 13.40 18.34 2.30
N ARG A 9 12.36 18.66 1.53
CA ARG A 9 12.26 19.94 0.82
C ARG A 9 12.46 21.10 1.79
N PRO A 10 13.29 22.12 1.47
CA PRO A 10 13.63 23.21 2.41
C PRO A 10 12.42 23.98 2.93
N ASN A 11 11.42 24.21 2.08
CA ASN A 11 10.17 24.87 2.48
C ASN A 11 9.33 24.02 3.44
N ILE A 12 9.35 22.68 3.29
CA ILE A 12 8.67 21.76 4.20
C ILE A 12 9.42 21.65 5.52
N TRP A 13 10.74 21.58 5.48
CA TRP A 13 11.55 21.58 6.70
C TRP A 13 11.28 22.80 7.58
N ALA A 14 11.23 23.98 6.95
CA ALA A 14 10.98 25.27 7.62
C ALA A 14 9.50 25.50 7.98
N LEU A 15 8.57 24.67 7.46
CA LEU A 15 7.14 24.85 7.66
C LEU A 15 6.78 24.75 9.14
N LYS A 16 6.04 25.74 9.66
CA LYS A 16 5.33 25.63 10.93
C LYS A 16 4.01 24.91 10.66
N PRO A 17 3.74 23.77 11.32
CA PRO A 17 2.49 23.05 11.13
C PRO A 17 1.30 23.93 11.52
N TYR A 18 0.15 23.67 10.91
CA TYR A 18 -1.10 24.20 11.43
C TYR A 18 -1.35 23.64 12.81
N SER A 19 -1.66 24.51 13.79
CA SER A 19 -2.04 24.13 15.15
C SER A 19 -3.50 24.50 15.38
N SER A 20 -4.27 23.58 15.92
CA SER A 20 -5.64 23.88 16.39
C SER A 20 -5.60 24.29 17.85
N ALA A 21 -6.61 25.05 18.32
CA ALA A 21 -6.71 25.40 19.72
C ALA A 21 -6.76 24.16 20.64
N ARG A 22 -7.25 23.01 20.14
CA ARG A 22 -7.25 21.73 20.85
C ARG A 22 -5.85 21.11 20.97
N ASP A 23 -4.98 21.34 19.98
CA ASP A 23 -3.58 20.88 20.05
C ASP A 23 -2.78 21.73 21.06
N GLU A 24 -3.15 23.00 21.22
CA GLU A 24 -2.50 23.94 22.15
C GLU A 24 -3.01 23.76 23.60
N TYR A 25 -4.14 23.10 23.79
CA TYR A 25 -4.74 22.89 25.10
C TYR A 25 -4.08 21.74 25.86
N ASN A 26 -3.36 22.08 26.92
CA ASN A 26 -2.65 21.13 27.79
C ASN A 26 -3.33 20.92 29.15
N GLY A 27 -4.60 21.31 29.33
CA GLY A 27 -5.35 21.22 30.58
C GLY A 27 -6.02 19.85 30.80
N ALA A 28 -6.81 19.78 31.88
CA ALA A 28 -7.70 18.67 32.13
C ALA A 28 -8.74 18.51 31.00
N GLU A 29 -9.45 17.40 30.97
CA GLU A 29 -10.44 17.11 29.94
C GLU A 29 -11.41 18.28 29.71
N ALA A 30 -11.45 18.85 28.51
CA ALA A 30 -12.30 19.99 28.20
C ALA A 30 -13.77 19.54 28.09
N SER A 31 -14.67 20.23 28.77
CA SER A 31 -16.12 19.94 28.73
C SER A 31 -16.90 20.85 27.78
N VAL A 32 -16.32 21.99 27.35
CA VAL A 32 -16.94 22.97 26.47
C VAL A 32 -15.98 23.32 25.34
N PHE A 33 -16.46 23.16 24.09
CA PHE A 33 -15.70 23.41 22.87
C PHE A 33 -16.33 24.55 22.08
N LEU A 34 -15.63 25.68 21.98
CA LEU A 34 -16.05 26.90 21.25
C LEU A 34 -14.92 27.42 20.33
N ASP A 35 -14.05 26.52 19.88
CA ASP A 35 -12.78 26.80 19.25
C ASP A 35 -12.77 26.66 17.71
N ALA A 36 -13.68 25.86 17.17
CA ALA A 36 -13.60 25.44 15.78
C ALA A 36 -14.82 25.83 14.92
N ASN A 37 -15.64 26.77 15.38
CA ASN A 37 -16.85 27.27 14.67
C ASN A 37 -17.84 26.16 14.30
N GLU A 38 -17.86 25.08 15.05
CA GLU A 38 -18.72 23.92 14.79
C GLU A 38 -20.16 24.25 15.16
N ASN A 39 -21.11 23.74 14.35
CA ASN A 39 -22.52 23.81 14.70
C ASN A 39 -22.80 22.93 15.93
N PRO A 40 -23.42 23.41 17.00
CA PRO A 40 -23.68 22.63 18.21
C PRO A 40 -24.71 21.51 18.03
N TYR A 41 -25.46 21.51 16.93
CA TYR A 41 -26.48 20.52 16.64
C TYR A 41 -25.93 19.35 15.80
N ASN A 42 -26.71 18.26 15.68
CA ASN A 42 -26.36 17.05 14.93
C ASN A 42 -25.23 16.21 15.57
N THR A 43 -25.21 16.13 16.90
CA THR A 43 -24.29 15.21 17.61
C THR A 43 -24.53 13.75 17.21
N PRO A 44 -23.48 12.93 17.03
CA PRO A 44 -22.05 13.22 17.30
C PRO A 44 -21.26 13.73 16.09
N ASN A 45 -21.90 13.95 14.93
CA ASN A 45 -21.20 14.24 13.68
C ASN A 45 -20.80 15.72 13.51
N ASN A 46 -21.21 16.55 14.46
CA ASN A 46 -20.98 18.00 14.45
C ASN A 46 -19.57 18.41 14.91
N ARG A 47 -18.72 17.48 15.32
CA ARG A 47 -17.38 17.76 15.83
C ARG A 47 -16.29 17.25 14.91
N TYR A 48 -15.23 18.04 14.72
CA TYR A 48 -14.02 17.58 14.07
C TYR A 48 -13.40 16.42 14.88
N PRO A 49 -12.83 15.41 14.19
CA PRO A 49 -12.13 14.32 14.87
C PRO A 49 -10.78 14.80 15.46
N ASP A 50 -10.14 13.94 16.28
CA ASP A 50 -8.77 14.16 16.70
C ASP A 50 -7.83 14.24 15.49
N PRO A 51 -7.15 15.37 15.25
CA PRO A 51 -6.26 15.53 14.09
C PRO A 51 -5.05 14.59 14.13
N MET A 52 -4.70 14.06 15.30
CA MET A 52 -3.58 13.12 15.47
C MET A 52 -4.02 11.66 15.55
N GLN A 53 -5.32 11.37 15.52
CA GLN A 53 -5.91 10.02 15.59
C GLN A 53 -5.32 9.16 16.73
N ARG A 54 -5.13 9.75 17.91
CA ARG A 54 -4.41 9.13 19.04
C ARG A 54 -5.01 7.81 19.49
N GLU A 55 -6.34 7.77 19.64
CA GLU A 55 -7.07 6.55 20.02
C GLU A 55 -6.76 5.42 19.03
N LEU A 56 -6.93 5.69 17.74
CA LEU A 56 -6.74 4.70 16.69
C LEU A 56 -5.28 4.22 16.61
N LYS A 57 -4.30 5.13 16.70
CA LYS A 57 -2.88 4.77 16.71
C LYS A 57 -2.52 3.90 17.92
N ASN A 58 -3.04 4.23 19.11
CA ASN A 58 -2.82 3.45 20.32
C ASN A 58 -3.42 2.04 20.24
N MET A 59 -4.46 1.84 19.46
CA MET A 59 -5.02 0.50 19.20
C MET A 59 -4.24 -0.28 18.12
N ILE A 60 -3.74 0.40 17.09
CA ILE A 60 -2.94 -0.22 16.03
C ILE A 60 -1.56 -0.65 16.56
N ALA A 61 -0.93 0.19 17.37
CA ALA A 61 0.44 0.03 17.86
C ALA A 61 0.73 -1.36 18.48
N PRO A 62 -0.07 -1.89 19.42
CA PRO A 62 0.18 -3.21 20.00
C PRO A 62 -0.04 -4.35 18.99
N ILE A 63 -0.99 -4.23 18.05
CA ILE A 63 -1.25 -5.25 17.02
C ILE A 63 -0.05 -5.32 16.06
N LYS A 64 0.49 -4.16 15.66
CA LYS A 64 1.63 -4.07 14.73
C LYS A 64 2.98 -4.10 15.45
N LYS A 65 3.00 -4.11 16.79
CA LYS A 65 4.20 -4.13 17.66
C LYS A 65 5.16 -2.96 17.38
N VAL A 66 4.61 -1.77 17.28
CA VAL A 66 5.34 -0.52 17.02
C VAL A 66 4.96 0.56 18.03
N ASP A 67 5.76 1.63 18.11
CA ASP A 67 5.40 2.82 18.88
C ASP A 67 4.30 3.62 18.15
N PRO A 68 3.22 4.10 18.80
CA PRO A 68 2.18 4.89 18.16
C PRO A 68 2.70 6.17 17.50
N ASP A 69 3.82 6.76 17.96
CA ASP A 69 4.44 7.93 17.35
C ASP A 69 5.16 7.62 16.02
N THR A 70 5.37 6.35 15.70
CA THR A 70 5.91 5.90 14.41
C THR A 70 4.83 5.63 13.36
N ILE A 71 3.56 5.96 13.66
CA ILE A 71 2.41 5.69 12.79
C ILE A 71 1.88 7.00 12.18
N PHE A 72 1.71 7.02 10.87
CA PHE A 72 0.89 7.96 10.14
C PHE A 72 -0.37 7.26 9.62
N LEU A 73 -1.52 7.93 9.70
CA LEU A 73 -2.79 7.44 9.16
C LEU A 73 -3.30 8.39 8.07
N GLY A 74 -3.70 7.81 6.93
CA GLY A 74 -4.17 8.55 5.76
C GLY A 74 -5.38 7.93 5.07
N ASN A 75 -5.95 8.66 4.10
CA ASN A 75 -7.06 8.19 3.25
C ASN A 75 -6.58 7.13 2.23
N GLY A 76 -6.42 5.90 2.70
CA GLY A 76 -5.69 4.85 2.01
C GLY A 76 -4.17 5.09 2.08
N SER A 77 -3.39 4.09 1.68
CA SER A 77 -1.95 4.27 1.49
C SER A 77 -1.63 5.26 0.37
N ASP A 78 -2.59 5.55 -0.50
CA ASP A 78 -2.44 6.53 -1.58
C ASP A 78 -2.11 7.94 -1.05
N GLU A 79 -2.71 8.36 0.08
CA GLU A 79 -2.34 9.63 0.72
C GLU A 79 -0.89 9.62 1.21
N ALA A 80 -0.42 8.52 1.79
CA ALA A 80 0.97 8.39 2.21
C ALA A 80 1.93 8.38 1.02
N ILE A 81 1.55 7.74 -0.10
CA ILE A 81 2.32 7.78 -1.35
C ILE A 81 2.45 9.21 -1.86
N ASP A 82 1.38 9.99 -1.90
CA ASP A 82 1.45 11.40 -2.34
C ASP A 82 2.29 12.25 -1.38
N LEU A 83 2.14 12.04 -0.06
CA LEU A 83 2.87 12.82 0.94
C LEU A 83 4.39 12.63 0.87
N VAL A 84 4.91 11.43 0.54
CA VAL A 84 6.37 11.23 0.41
C VAL A 84 6.94 12.06 -0.74
N TYR A 85 6.22 12.18 -1.86
CA TYR A 85 6.63 13.07 -2.96
C TYR A 85 6.63 14.54 -2.51
N ARG A 86 5.55 14.98 -1.91
CA ARG A 86 5.39 16.36 -1.45
C ARG A 86 6.38 16.74 -0.35
N ALA A 87 6.78 15.80 0.49
CA ALA A 87 7.72 16.03 1.58
C ALA A 87 9.17 16.09 1.09
N PHE A 88 9.55 15.19 0.17
CA PHE A 88 10.96 14.91 -0.08
C PHE A 88 11.44 15.25 -1.48
N CYS A 89 10.56 15.36 -2.48
CA CYS A 89 10.95 15.62 -3.86
C CYS A 89 10.67 17.07 -4.29
N ILE A 90 11.67 17.77 -4.78
CA ILE A 90 11.51 19.11 -5.39
C ILE A 90 11.00 18.90 -6.82
N PRO A 91 9.78 19.43 -7.17
CA PRO A 91 9.23 19.33 -8.51
C PRO A 91 10.19 19.82 -9.61
N GLY A 92 10.26 19.10 -10.73
CA GLY A 92 11.11 19.41 -11.85
C GLY A 92 12.63 19.27 -11.61
N VAL A 93 13.05 18.80 -10.41
CA VAL A 93 14.47 18.66 -10.02
C VAL A 93 14.80 17.25 -9.58
N ASP A 94 14.04 16.72 -8.62
CA ASP A 94 14.32 15.43 -8.01
C ASP A 94 13.65 14.28 -8.78
N ASN A 95 14.15 13.07 -8.54
CA ASN A 95 13.63 11.87 -9.14
C ASN A 95 13.41 10.75 -8.11
N VAL A 96 12.68 9.75 -8.53
CA VAL A 96 12.45 8.52 -7.78
C VAL A 96 12.71 7.31 -8.65
N VAL A 97 13.11 6.20 -8.04
CA VAL A 97 13.34 4.92 -8.71
C VAL A 97 12.33 3.90 -8.18
N ALA A 98 11.79 3.10 -9.07
CA ALA A 98 10.90 1.99 -8.68
C ALA A 98 11.12 0.76 -9.56
N ILE A 99 10.80 -0.39 -9.02
CA ILE A 99 10.72 -1.64 -9.79
C ILE A 99 9.60 -1.55 -10.84
N ASP A 100 9.73 -2.28 -11.96
CA ASP A 100 8.71 -2.37 -12.99
C ASP A 100 8.60 -3.83 -13.49
N PRO A 101 7.41 -4.44 -13.48
CA PRO A 101 6.11 -3.87 -13.12
C PRO A 101 5.86 -3.75 -11.62
N THR A 102 5.12 -2.72 -11.23
CA THR A 102 4.67 -2.53 -9.84
C THR A 102 3.35 -1.75 -9.77
N TYR A 103 2.97 -1.26 -8.59
CA TYR A 103 1.72 -0.52 -8.36
C TYR A 103 1.76 0.84 -9.07
N GLY A 104 0.80 1.06 -9.97
CA GLY A 104 0.80 2.21 -10.87
C GLY A 104 0.63 3.58 -10.21
N MET A 105 0.12 3.64 -8.96
CA MET A 105 -0.04 4.92 -8.26
C MET A 105 1.28 5.60 -7.93
N TYR A 106 2.39 4.87 -7.82
CA TYR A 106 3.70 5.51 -7.62
C TYR A 106 4.03 6.45 -8.77
N GLN A 107 3.85 5.99 -10.02
CA GLN A 107 4.05 6.82 -11.20
C GLN A 107 3.02 7.95 -11.27
N VAL A 108 1.74 7.67 -11.02
CA VAL A 108 0.70 8.71 -11.04
C VAL A 108 1.02 9.83 -10.05
N CYS A 109 1.45 9.49 -8.83
CA CYS A 109 1.84 10.51 -7.84
C CYS A 109 3.12 11.25 -8.26
N ALA A 110 4.08 10.59 -8.91
CA ALA A 110 5.26 11.25 -9.47
C ALA A 110 4.85 12.28 -10.54
N ASP A 111 4.02 11.87 -11.50
CA ASP A 111 3.53 12.74 -12.58
C ASP A 111 2.75 13.95 -12.03
N VAL A 112 1.87 13.74 -11.03
CA VAL A 112 1.11 14.84 -10.37
C VAL A 112 2.02 15.83 -9.64
N ASN A 113 3.11 15.33 -9.06
CA ASN A 113 4.07 16.16 -8.31
C ASN A 113 5.23 16.69 -9.17
N ASP A 114 5.20 16.48 -10.51
CA ASP A 114 6.26 16.87 -11.44
C ASP A 114 7.64 16.32 -11.02
N VAL A 115 7.69 15.02 -10.70
CA VAL A 115 8.91 14.31 -10.29
C VAL A 115 9.23 13.21 -11.31
N GLU A 116 10.49 13.17 -11.77
CA GLU A 116 10.94 12.13 -12.70
C GLU A 116 10.80 10.74 -12.06
N TYR A 117 10.11 9.82 -12.78
CA TYR A 117 9.90 8.44 -12.35
C TYR A 117 10.73 7.47 -13.18
N ARG A 118 11.75 6.89 -12.58
CA ARG A 118 12.68 5.93 -13.23
C ARG A 118 12.27 4.51 -12.93
N LYS A 119 12.16 3.68 -13.98
CA LYS A 119 11.75 2.29 -13.92
C LYS A 119 12.95 1.37 -14.04
N VAL A 120 13.04 0.37 -13.16
CA VAL A 120 14.01 -0.72 -13.25
C VAL A 120 13.26 -2.03 -13.40
N LEU A 121 13.43 -2.68 -14.56
CA LEU A 121 12.73 -3.92 -14.85
C LEU A 121 13.13 -5.04 -13.89
N LEU A 122 12.12 -5.75 -13.40
CA LEU A 122 12.28 -7.03 -12.72
C LEU A 122 12.84 -8.09 -13.69
N ASP A 123 13.34 -9.17 -13.15
CA ASP A 123 13.74 -10.34 -13.95
C ASP A 123 12.54 -11.22 -14.35
N GLU A 124 12.82 -12.34 -14.99
CA GLU A 124 11.80 -13.31 -15.44
C GLU A 124 11.03 -13.99 -14.30
N ASN A 125 11.57 -13.96 -13.07
CA ASN A 125 10.97 -14.46 -11.85
C ASN A 125 10.33 -13.35 -11.00
N TYR A 126 10.23 -12.15 -11.58
CA TYR A 126 9.75 -10.94 -10.91
C TYR A 126 10.56 -10.58 -9.65
N GLN A 127 11.87 -10.83 -9.67
CA GLN A 127 12.79 -10.38 -8.65
C GLN A 127 13.58 -9.15 -9.13
N PHE A 128 14.05 -8.34 -8.19
CA PHE A 128 14.88 -7.20 -8.47
C PHE A 128 16.33 -7.45 -7.99
N SER A 129 17.25 -6.61 -8.44
CA SER A 129 18.61 -6.53 -7.91
C SER A 129 18.83 -5.14 -7.33
N ALA A 130 19.31 -5.07 -6.09
CA ALA A 130 19.67 -3.82 -5.43
C ALA A 130 20.72 -3.04 -6.25
N ASP A 131 21.71 -3.74 -6.84
CA ASP A 131 22.72 -3.10 -7.67
C ASP A 131 22.15 -2.42 -8.91
N LYS A 132 21.15 -3.04 -9.56
CA LYS A 132 20.47 -2.42 -10.71
C LYS A 132 19.64 -1.21 -10.31
N LEU A 133 18.96 -1.26 -9.15
CA LEU A 133 18.23 -0.12 -8.62
C LEU A 133 19.19 1.02 -8.27
N LEU A 134 20.27 0.72 -7.56
CA LEU A 134 21.29 1.71 -7.20
C LEU A 134 21.95 2.34 -8.43
N ALA A 135 22.21 1.56 -9.48
CA ALA A 135 22.75 2.09 -10.74
C ALA A 135 21.80 3.06 -11.47
N ALA A 136 20.51 3.02 -11.17
CA ALA A 136 19.51 3.96 -11.70
C ALA A 136 19.35 5.22 -10.85
N THR A 137 20.00 5.29 -9.68
CA THR A 137 19.96 6.45 -8.77
C THR A 137 21.06 7.45 -9.09
N ASP A 138 20.84 8.70 -8.71
CA ASP A 138 21.81 9.80 -8.73
C ASP A 138 21.64 10.71 -7.51
N ASP A 139 22.34 11.86 -7.49
CA ASP A 139 22.29 12.79 -6.35
C ASP A 139 20.91 13.43 -6.12
N HIS A 140 20.05 13.42 -7.14
CA HIS A 140 18.68 13.92 -7.11
C HIS A 140 17.65 12.83 -6.76
N THR A 141 18.08 11.56 -6.66
CA THR A 141 17.18 10.47 -6.27
C THR A 141 16.87 10.56 -4.78
N LYS A 142 15.61 10.80 -4.45
CA LYS A 142 15.12 10.95 -3.06
C LYS A 142 14.49 9.67 -2.52
N LEU A 143 13.75 8.95 -3.36
CA LEU A 143 12.90 7.83 -2.97
C LEU A 143 13.17 6.62 -3.86
N VAL A 144 13.14 5.43 -3.25
CA VAL A 144 13.04 4.16 -3.96
C VAL A 144 11.78 3.44 -3.50
N PHE A 145 10.93 2.98 -4.45
CA PHE A 145 9.71 2.26 -4.16
C PHE A 145 9.85 0.77 -4.46
N LEU A 146 9.53 -0.05 -3.47
CA LEU A 146 9.40 -1.50 -3.55
C LEU A 146 8.00 -1.89 -3.08
N CYS A 147 7.36 -2.85 -3.75
CA CYS A 147 6.08 -3.43 -3.32
C CYS A 147 6.29 -4.91 -3.03
N SER A 148 6.04 -5.35 -1.80
CA SER A 148 6.26 -6.77 -1.42
C SER A 148 5.23 -7.21 -0.37
N PRO A 149 4.35 -8.15 -0.72
CA PRO A 149 4.15 -8.79 -2.04
C PRO A 149 3.81 -7.79 -3.14
N ASN A 150 4.37 -8.02 -4.34
CA ASN A 150 4.26 -7.06 -5.43
C ASN A 150 2.90 -7.13 -6.16
N ASN A 151 2.41 -6.01 -6.60
CA ASN A 151 1.25 -5.89 -7.48
C ASN A 151 1.69 -5.34 -8.85
N PRO A 152 1.55 -6.08 -9.97
CA PRO A 152 0.57 -7.14 -10.18
C PRO A 152 1.07 -8.59 -10.07
N THR A 153 2.32 -8.84 -9.72
CA THR A 153 2.96 -10.14 -9.87
C THR A 153 2.63 -11.13 -8.75
N GLY A 154 2.33 -10.64 -7.53
CA GLY A 154 1.84 -11.41 -6.39
C GLY A 154 2.95 -11.93 -5.47
N ASN A 155 4.18 -12.00 -5.92
CA ASN A 155 5.31 -12.58 -5.18
C ASN A 155 5.93 -11.62 -4.18
N ASN A 156 6.53 -12.17 -3.13
CA ASN A 156 7.50 -11.43 -2.30
C ASN A 156 8.76 -11.12 -3.10
N LEU A 157 9.37 -10.00 -2.79
CA LEU A 157 10.70 -9.64 -3.23
C LEU A 157 11.76 -10.25 -2.29
N ASP A 158 12.98 -10.49 -2.82
CA ASP A 158 14.08 -11.02 -2.01
C ASP A 158 14.44 -10.03 -0.89
N ARG A 159 14.30 -10.49 0.36
CA ARG A 159 14.57 -9.69 1.55
C ARG A 159 16.02 -9.22 1.63
N ARG A 160 16.97 -10.04 1.21
CA ARG A 160 18.40 -9.70 1.25
C ARG A 160 18.73 -8.54 0.32
N GLU A 161 18.11 -8.53 -0.86
CA GLU A 161 18.26 -7.42 -1.81
C GLU A 161 17.60 -6.14 -1.26
N MET A 162 16.45 -6.25 -0.56
CA MET A 162 15.82 -5.10 0.11
C MET A 162 16.70 -4.56 1.24
N GLU A 163 17.27 -5.43 2.09
CA GLU A 163 18.18 -5.04 3.17
C GLU A 163 19.45 -4.38 2.61
N LYS A 164 20.04 -4.95 1.54
CA LYS A 164 21.20 -4.36 0.86
C LYS A 164 20.90 -2.96 0.34
N LEU A 165 19.71 -2.74 -0.21
CA LEU A 165 19.26 -1.42 -0.66
C LEU A 165 19.14 -0.45 0.51
N LEU A 166 18.52 -0.87 1.63
CA LEU A 166 18.38 -0.08 2.85
C LEU A 166 19.73 0.32 3.45
N ASP A 167 20.71 -0.58 3.42
CA ASP A 167 22.07 -0.33 3.91
C ASP A 167 22.86 0.63 3.02
N THR A 168 22.60 0.66 1.71
CA THR A 168 23.45 1.34 0.73
C THR A 168 22.89 2.66 0.23
N PHE A 169 21.57 2.71 -0.03
CA PHE A 169 20.92 3.89 -0.59
C PHE A 169 20.91 5.07 0.38
N GLN A 170 21.27 6.25 -0.12
CA GLN A 170 21.39 7.44 0.72
C GLN A 170 20.08 8.23 0.89
N GLY A 171 19.03 7.90 0.16
CA GLY A 171 17.67 8.44 0.28
C GLY A 171 16.74 7.56 1.12
N LEU A 172 15.43 7.71 0.94
CA LEU A 172 14.41 6.93 1.65
C LEU A 172 13.95 5.74 0.80
N VAL A 173 13.80 4.59 1.43
CA VAL A 173 13.28 3.37 0.81
C VAL A 173 11.86 3.12 1.33
N ILE A 174 10.92 3.07 0.41
CA ILE A 174 9.53 2.75 0.68
C ILE A 174 9.30 1.27 0.38
N ILE A 175 8.85 0.51 1.38
CA ILE A 175 8.40 -0.87 1.22
C ILE A 175 6.89 -0.90 1.41
N ASP A 176 6.16 -1.07 0.30
CA ASP A 176 4.70 -1.17 0.33
C ASP A 176 4.30 -2.61 0.62
N GLU A 177 3.82 -2.83 1.83
CA GLU A 177 3.36 -4.09 2.39
C GLU A 177 1.82 -4.22 2.37
N ALA A 178 1.13 -3.61 1.40
CA ALA A 178 -0.34 -3.67 1.33
C ALA A 178 -0.92 -5.10 1.33
N TYR A 179 -0.12 -6.09 0.99
CA TYR A 179 -0.51 -7.50 0.93
C TYR A 179 0.22 -8.40 1.93
N SER A 180 1.02 -7.84 2.84
CA SER A 180 1.86 -8.60 3.79
C SER A 180 1.06 -9.53 4.72
N ASP A 181 -0.18 -9.16 5.08
CA ASP A 181 -1.04 -10.00 5.91
C ASP A 181 -1.40 -11.36 5.25
N PHE A 182 -1.15 -11.54 3.94
CA PHE A 182 -1.35 -12.81 3.19
C PHE A 182 -0.06 -13.60 2.99
N SER A 183 1.05 -13.11 3.49
CA SER A 183 2.39 -13.67 3.31
C SER A 183 2.96 -14.20 4.61
N ASP A 184 3.73 -15.28 4.53
CA ASP A 184 4.48 -15.82 5.67
C ASP A 184 5.83 -15.08 5.87
N ALA A 185 6.22 -14.18 4.96
CA ALA A 185 7.45 -13.40 5.09
C ALA A 185 7.34 -12.39 6.24
N PRO A 186 8.39 -12.22 7.05
CA PRO A 186 8.38 -11.23 8.13
C PRO A 186 8.25 -9.81 7.58
N SER A 187 7.36 -9.01 8.19
CA SER A 187 7.21 -7.59 7.88
C SER A 187 8.46 -6.79 8.25
N PHE A 188 8.77 -5.77 7.46
CA PHE A 188 9.82 -4.79 7.77
C PHE A 188 9.46 -3.85 8.94
N LEU A 189 8.26 -3.92 9.50
CA LEU A 189 7.93 -3.20 10.72
C LEU A 189 8.87 -3.54 11.89
N ALA A 190 9.38 -4.76 11.93
CA ALA A 190 10.35 -5.19 12.94
C ALA A 190 11.73 -4.52 12.79
N ASP A 191 12.00 -3.91 11.65
CA ASP A 191 13.29 -3.32 11.30
C ASP A 191 13.28 -1.78 11.30
N LEU A 192 12.18 -1.14 11.73
CA LEU A 192 12.07 0.32 11.76
C LEU A 192 13.17 0.99 12.58
N ASP A 193 13.55 0.41 13.72
CA ASP A 193 14.62 0.93 14.57
C ASP A 193 16.01 0.71 13.96
N LYS A 194 16.15 -0.30 13.09
CA LYS A 194 17.42 -0.61 12.42
C LYS A 194 17.69 0.32 11.22
N TYR A 195 16.63 0.69 10.49
CA TYR A 195 16.75 1.43 9.24
C TYR A 195 16.03 2.79 9.33
N PRO A 196 16.73 3.88 9.67
CA PRO A 196 16.13 5.21 9.78
C PRO A 196 15.63 5.77 8.44
N ASN A 197 16.03 5.17 7.31
CA ASN A 197 15.59 5.50 5.95
C ASN A 197 14.41 4.64 5.46
N LEU A 198 13.85 3.77 6.30
CA LEU A 198 12.75 2.89 5.96
C LEU A 198 11.40 3.57 6.19
N ILE A 199 10.52 3.45 5.20
CA ILE A 199 9.09 3.75 5.32
C ILE A 199 8.32 2.51 4.88
N VAL A 200 7.45 1.98 5.75
CA VAL A 200 6.60 0.82 5.43
C VAL A 200 5.17 1.31 5.24
N PHE A 201 4.53 0.94 4.12
CA PHE A 201 3.11 1.19 3.91
C PHE A 201 2.29 -0.06 4.16
N GLN A 202 1.15 0.09 4.84
CA GLN A 202 0.13 -0.95 5.00
C GLN A 202 -1.27 -0.34 4.85
N THR A 203 -2.31 -1.18 4.77
CA THR A 203 -3.67 -0.70 4.50
C THR A 203 -4.74 -1.59 5.12
N PHE A 204 -5.86 -0.98 5.49
CA PHE A 204 -7.08 -1.69 5.86
C PHE A 204 -7.87 -2.20 4.65
N SER A 205 -7.49 -1.80 3.44
CA SER A 205 -8.25 -2.10 2.22
C SER A 205 -8.21 -3.56 1.77
N LYS A 206 -7.23 -4.36 2.22
CA LYS A 206 -6.99 -5.73 1.72
C LYS A 206 -7.39 -6.78 2.76
N ALA A 207 -6.50 -7.25 3.60
CA ALA A 207 -6.78 -8.30 4.58
C ALA A 207 -7.90 -7.94 5.56
N TRP A 208 -7.97 -6.68 5.96
CA TRP A 208 -9.00 -6.18 6.87
C TRP A 208 -10.40 -6.05 6.25
N GLY A 209 -10.53 -6.22 4.93
CA GLY A 209 -11.82 -6.15 4.24
C GLY A 209 -12.48 -4.77 4.25
N CYS A 210 -11.72 -3.71 4.56
CA CYS A 210 -12.20 -2.36 4.82
C CYS A 210 -11.86 -1.37 3.71
N ALA A 211 -11.91 -1.77 2.44
CA ALA A 211 -11.58 -0.90 1.31
C ALA A 211 -12.45 0.38 1.25
N ALA A 212 -13.71 0.29 1.69
CA ALA A 212 -14.68 1.39 1.64
C ALA A 212 -14.37 2.53 2.61
N ILE A 213 -13.75 2.25 3.77
CA ILE A 213 -13.44 3.28 4.76
C ILE A 213 -12.18 4.10 4.42
N ARG A 214 -11.43 3.69 3.39
CA ARG A 214 -10.27 4.43 2.90
C ARG A 214 -9.23 4.70 3.98
N LEU A 215 -8.82 3.70 4.76
CA LEU A 215 -7.77 3.83 5.78
C LEU A 215 -6.48 3.13 5.34
N GLY A 216 -5.39 3.88 5.30
CA GLY A 216 -4.02 3.41 5.08
C GLY A 216 -3.08 3.89 6.16
N MET A 217 -1.92 3.26 6.23
CA MET A 217 -0.92 3.52 7.25
C MET A 217 0.45 3.67 6.62
N ALA A 218 1.25 4.58 7.16
CA ALA A 218 2.69 4.59 6.97
C ALA A 218 3.38 4.47 8.33
N PHE A 219 4.42 3.67 8.37
CA PHE A 219 5.26 3.44 9.54
C PHE A 219 6.68 3.86 9.20
N ALA A 220 7.28 4.69 10.04
CA ALA A 220 8.64 5.18 9.85
C ALA A 220 9.21 5.73 11.17
N SER A 221 10.43 6.24 11.16
CA SER A 221 10.98 6.96 12.32
C SER A 221 10.08 8.12 12.75
N LYS A 222 10.10 8.49 14.03
CA LYS A 222 9.29 9.59 14.57
C LYS A 222 9.55 10.91 13.84
N GLU A 223 10.78 11.11 13.39
CA GLU A 223 11.19 12.29 12.63
C GLU A 223 10.48 12.36 11.27
N ILE A 224 10.42 11.24 10.54
CA ILE A 224 9.70 11.16 9.24
C ILE A 224 8.19 11.37 9.47
N ILE A 225 7.62 10.72 10.49
CA ILE A 225 6.19 10.88 10.84
C ILE A 225 5.87 12.33 11.24
N SER A 226 6.79 13.01 11.91
CA SER A 226 6.66 14.44 12.22
C SER A 226 6.57 15.29 10.94
N ILE A 227 7.36 14.97 9.90
CA ILE A 227 7.29 15.67 8.61
C ILE A 227 5.92 15.44 7.94
N PHE A 228 5.42 14.20 7.92
CA PHE A 228 4.08 13.92 7.39
C PHE A 228 2.99 14.69 8.14
N SER A 229 3.10 14.77 9.46
CA SER A 229 2.17 15.49 10.32
C SER A 229 2.15 17.01 10.05
N LYS A 230 3.27 17.59 9.60
CA LYS A 230 3.34 19.01 9.20
C LYS A 230 2.54 19.32 7.93
N ILE A 231 2.49 18.39 6.97
CA ILE A 231 1.96 18.65 5.61
C ILE A 231 0.61 18.00 5.32
N LYS A 232 0.19 17.04 6.13
CA LYS A 232 -1.15 16.47 6.01
C LYS A 232 -2.22 17.53 6.34
N TYR A 233 -3.42 17.37 5.82
CA TYR A 233 -4.56 18.16 6.28
C TYR A 233 -4.85 17.83 7.75
N PRO A 234 -5.23 18.80 8.60
CA PRO A 234 -5.42 18.57 10.04
C PRO A 234 -6.36 17.41 10.35
N TYR A 235 -7.50 17.34 9.68
CA TYR A 235 -8.54 16.34 9.89
C TYR A 235 -8.64 15.37 8.71
N ASN A 236 -7.50 14.90 8.21
CA ASN A 236 -7.42 14.08 7.01
C ASN A 236 -8.22 12.77 7.10
N VAL A 237 -8.26 12.12 8.26
CA VAL A 237 -9.08 10.91 8.48
C VAL A 237 -10.36 11.29 9.22
N ASN A 238 -11.51 11.14 8.58
CA ASN A 238 -12.80 11.52 9.13
C ASN A 238 -13.23 10.61 10.31
N LEU A 239 -14.17 11.11 11.13
CA LEU A 239 -14.64 10.42 12.33
C LEU A 239 -15.29 9.06 12.04
N LEU A 240 -16.02 8.92 10.93
CA LEU A 240 -16.70 7.66 10.58
C LEU A 240 -15.67 6.57 10.25
N THR A 241 -14.62 6.92 9.50
CA THR A 241 -13.49 6.04 9.23
C THR A 241 -12.80 5.61 10.52
N GLN A 242 -12.52 6.56 11.44
CA GLN A 242 -11.86 6.23 12.71
C GLN A 242 -12.72 5.27 13.55
N LYS A 243 -14.01 5.53 13.69
CA LYS A 243 -14.93 4.65 14.45
C LYS A 243 -15.02 3.25 13.85
N GLU A 244 -15.16 3.14 12.54
CA GLU A 244 -15.22 1.82 11.87
C GLU A 244 -13.91 1.06 12.04
N ALA A 245 -12.77 1.74 11.92
CA ALA A 245 -11.46 1.12 12.13
C ALA A 245 -11.28 0.62 13.57
N VAL A 246 -11.72 1.39 14.58
CA VAL A 246 -11.72 0.97 15.99
C VAL A 246 -12.56 -0.30 16.17
N MET A 247 -13.76 -0.36 15.60
CA MET A 247 -14.60 -1.57 15.66
C MET A 247 -13.92 -2.77 15.02
N MET A 248 -13.24 -2.58 13.88
CA MET A 248 -12.54 -3.65 13.20
C MET A 248 -11.30 -4.13 13.97
N LEU A 249 -10.57 -3.23 14.64
CA LEU A 249 -9.44 -3.60 15.47
C LEU A 249 -9.84 -4.48 16.66
N HIS A 250 -11.01 -4.26 17.26
CA HIS A 250 -11.57 -5.17 18.26
C HIS A 250 -11.91 -6.56 17.70
N ARG A 251 -12.07 -6.67 16.38
CA ARG A 251 -12.40 -7.91 15.68
C ARG A 251 -11.21 -8.50 14.91
N HIS A 252 -9.97 -8.13 15.25
CA HIS A 252 -8.76 -8.56 14.51
C HIS A 252 -8.65 -10.09 14.34
N TYR A 253 -9.13 -10.87 15.32
CA TYR A 253 -9.19 -12.32 15.24
C TYR A 253 -10.10 -12.85 14.12
N GLU A 254 -11.11 -12.08 13.69
CA GLU A 254 -11.92 -12.43 12.52
C GLU A 254 -11.12 -12.21 11.23
N VAL A 255 -10.32 -11.14 11.18
CA VAL A 255 -9.42 -10.87 10.04
C VAL A 255 -8.44 -12.01 9.85
N GLU A 256 -7.83 -12.51 10.94
CA GLU A 256 -6.94 -13.68 10.88
C GLU A 256 -7.64 -14.92 10.31
N ARG A 257 -8.89 -15.17 10.70
CA ARG A 257 -9.69 -16.28 10.13
C ARG A 257 -10.00 -16.08 8.65
N TRP A 258 -10.33 -14.84 8.23
CA TRP A 258 -10.59 -14.53 6.82
C TRP A 258 -9.33 -14.71 5.99
N VAL A 259 -8.18 -14.22 6.46
CA VAL A 259 -6.89 -14.42 5.80
C VAL A 259 -6.61 -15.91 5.63
N LYS A 260 -6.73 -16.72 6.68
CA LYS A 260 -6.54 -18.17 6.60
C LYS A 260 -7.45 -18.81 5.54
N SER A 261 -8.74 -18.48 5.55
CA SER A 261 -9.71 -19.01 4.56
C SER A 261 -9.35 -18.59 3.13
N LEU A 262 -8.85 -17.36 2.94
CA LEU A 262 -8.41 -16.88 1.62
C LEU A 262 -7.12 -17.57 1.17
N LEU A 263 -6.20 -17.89 2.06
CA LEU A 263 -4.99 -18.66 1.74
C LEU A 263 -5.29 -20.10 1.33
N GLU A 264 -6.22 -20.76 2.05
CA GLU A 264 -6.71 -22.10 1.68
C GLU A 264 -7.38 -22.06 0.29
N GLU A 265 -8.24 -21.07 0.06
CA GLU A 265 -8.90 -20.90 -1.23
C GLU A 265 -7.92 -20.51 -2.35
N ARG A 266 -6.88 -19.73 -2.06
CA ARG A 266 -5.79 -19.43 -2.99
C ARG A 266 -5.14 -20.70 -3.50
N THR A 267 -4.75 -21.58 -2.59
CA THR A 267 -4.11 -22.85 -2.93
C THR A 267 -5.02 -23.70 -3.82
N ARG A 268 -6.29 -23.82 -3.45
CA ARG A 268 -7.28 -24.60 -4.23
C ARG A 268 -7.46 -24.00 -5.63
N LEU A 269 -7.73 -22.68 -5.71
CA LEU A 269 -8.03 -22.00 -6.96
C LEU A 269 -6.84 -22.04 -7.92
N VAL A 270 -5.61 -21.85 -7.43
CA VAL A 270 -4.39 -21.96 -8.23
C VAL A 270 -4.23 -23.36 -8.82
N ASN A 271 -4.44 -24.41 -8.01
CA ASN A 271 -4.34 -25.79 -8.46
C ASN A 271 -5.39 -26.16 -9.52
N GLU A 272 -6.61 -25.65 -9.39
CA GLU A 272 -7.67 -25.89 -10.37
C GLU A 272 -7.47 -25.01 -11.64
N PHE A 273 -6.97 -23.78 -11.49
CA PHE A 273 -6.76 -22.89 -12.63
C PHE A 273 -5.62 -23.38 -13.55
N VAL A 274 -4.57 -23.98 -12.99
CA VAL A 274 -3.45 -24.51 -13.80
C VAL A 274 -3.88 -25.63 -14.75
N GLU A 275 -4.95 -26.37 -14.41
CA GLU A 275 -5.50 -27.45 -15.22
C GLU A 275 -6.37 -26.93 -16.41
N LEU A 276 -6.67 -25.63 -16.43
CA LEU A 276 -7.47 -25.06 -17.52
C LEU A 276 -6.64 -25.00 -18.81
N PRO A 277 -7.19 -25.45 -19.94
CA PRO A 277 -6.47 -25.43 -21.22
C PRO A 277 -6.03 -24.06 -21.72
N CYS A 278 -6.63 -22.98 -21.19
CA CYS A 278 -6.21 -21.62 -21.49
C CYS A 278 -5.04 -21.13 -20.63
N CYS A 279 -4.67 -21.89 -19.58
CA CYS A 279 -3.58 -21.51 -18.68
C CYS A 279 -2.24 -21.97 -19.23
N GLU A 280 -1.32 -21.03 -19.48
CA GLU A 280 0.06 -21.35 -19.86
C GLU A 280 1.00 -21.42 -18.65
N LYS A 281 0.80 -20.54 -17.67
CA LYS A 281 1.63 -20.44 -16.47
C LYS A 281 0.90 -19.67 -15.36
N ILE A 282 1.03 -20.12 -14.14
CA ILE A 282 0.70 -19.32 -12.94
C ILE A 282 2.00 -18.93 -12.26
N TYR A 283 2.15 -17.65 -11.94
CA TYR A 283 3.30 -17.14 -11.21
C TYR A 283 3.10 -17.35 -9.70
N PRO A 284 4.18 -17.62 -8.94
CA PRO A 284 4.11 -17.71 -7.47
C PRO A 284 3.45 -16.47 -6.86
N THR A 285 2.66 -16.68 -5.80
CA THR A 285 1.96 -15.57 -5.16
C THR A 285 1.92 -15.71 -3.64
N ASP A 286 2.18 -14.59 -2.97
CA ASP A 286 2.08 -14.38 -1.53
C ASP A 286 0.98 -13.37 -1.18
N ALA A 287 0.17 -12.95 -2.18
CA ALA A 287 -0.92 -12.00 -2.07
C ALA A 287 -2.30 -12.69 -2.05
N ASN A 288 -3.38 -11.90 -1.97
CA ASN A 288 -4.75 -12.37 -2.15
C ASN A 288 -5.22 -12.39 -3.61
N PHE A 289 -4.29 -12.53 -4.53
CA PHE A 289 -4.52 -12.68 -5.97
C PHE A 289 -3.36 -13.49 -6.57
N PHE A 290 -3.53 -13.97 -7.78
CA PHE A 290 -2.43 -14.52 -8.57
C PHE A 290 -2.38 -13.89 -9.96
N LEU A 291 -1.22 -13.97 -10.59
CA LEU A 291 -1.00 -13.61 -11.98
C LEU A 291 -0.92 -14.89 -12.80
N ALA A 292 -1.78 -15.02 -13.82
CA ALA A 292 -1.78 -16.14 -14.74
C ALA A 292 -1.48 -15.66 -16.15
N LYS A 293 -0.53 -16.29 -16.83
CA LYS A 293 -0.32 -16.17 -18.27
C LYS A 293 -1.28 -17.13 -18.96
N VAL A 294 -2.01 -16.62 -19.94
CA VAL A 294 -3.06 -17.36 -20.65
C VAL A 294 -2.88 -17.22 -22.16
N THR A 295 -3.52 -18.10 -22.94
CA THR A 295 -3.39 -18.17 -24.41
C THR A 295 -3.79 -16.87 -25.12
N ASP A 296 -4.85 -16.19 -24.66
CA ASP A 296 -5.33 -14.90 -25.18
C ASP A 296 -6.06 -14.13 -24.07
N ALA A 297 -5.32 -13.32 -23.33
CA ALA A 297 -5.86 -12.58 -22.20
C ALA A 297 -6.96 -11.59 -22.59
N LYS A 298 -6.91 -11.00 -23.78
CA LYS A 298 -7.91 -10.04 -24.26
C LYS A 298 -9.24 -10.74 -24.57
N LYS A 299 -9.20 -11.86 -25.26
CA LYS A 299 -10.39 -12.65 -25.62
C LYS A 299 -11.06 -13.21 -24.36
N ILE A 300 -10.27 -13.81 -23.45
CA ILE A 300 -10.75 -14.36 -22.19
C ILE A 300 -11.34 -13.26 -21.31
N TYR A 301 -10.67 -12.12 -21.17
CA TYR A 301 -11.16 -10.97 -20.41
C TYR A 301 -12.54 -10.50 -20.94
N ASN A 302 -12.67 -10.30 -22.25
CA ASN A 302 -13.92 -9.85 -22.86
C ASN A 302 -15.05 -10.87 -22.65
N TYR A 303 -14.75 -12.16 -22.75
CA TYR A 303 -15.71 -13.21 -22.47
C TYR A 303 -16.19 -13.19 -21.00
N LEU A 304 -15.28 -13.09 -20.05
CA LEU A 304 -15.60 -13.01 -18.63
C LEU A 304 -16.46 -11.77 -18.32
N VAL A 305 -16.12 -10.62 -18.88
CA VAL A 305 -16.92 -9.39 -18.74
C VAL A 305 -18.33 -9.60 -19.29
N GLY A 306 -18.50 -10.29 -20.41
CA GLY A 306 -19.79 -10.67 -20.97
C GLY A 306 -20.62 -11.61 -20.07
N LYS A 307 -19.95 -12.30 -19.13
CA LYS A 307 -20.56 -13.14 -18.10
C LYS A 307 -20.75 -12.40 -16.74
N GLY A 308 -20.43 -11.11 -16.68
CA GLY A 308 -20.50 -10.34 -15.45
C GLY A 308 -19.35 -10.59 -14.47
N ILE A 309 -18.23 -11.21 -14.94
CA ILE A 309 -17.07 -11.53 -14.13
C ILE A 309 -15.93 -10.57 -14.49
N ILE A 310 -15.48 -9.79 -13.51
CA ILE A 310 -14.45 -8.77 -13.70
C ILE A 310 -13.11 -9.24 -13.11
N VAL A 311 -12.13 -9.47 -13.97
CA VAL A 311 -10.72 -9.69 -13.62
C VAL A 311 -9.88 -8.51 -14.12
N ARG A 312 -8.57 -8.55 -13.99
CA ARG A 312 -7.69 -7.49 -14.51
C ARG A 312 -6.79 -8.01 -15.63
N ASN A 313 -7.01 -7.53 -16.84
CA ASN A 313 -6.07 -7.75 -17.93
C ASN A 313 -4.81 -6.90 -17.69
N ARG A 314 -3.63 -7.55 -17.74
CA ARG A 314 -2.33 -6.94 -17.50
C ARG A 314 -1.41 -6.95 -18.73
N THR A 315 -1.92 -7.31 -19.88
CA THR A 315 -1.16 -7.44 -21.14
C THR A 315 -0.37 -6.17 -21.50
N SER A 316 -0.87 -4.98 -21.14
CA SER A 316 -0.19 -3.70 -21.40
C SER A 316 0.90 -3.35 -20.38
N ILE A 317 1.07 -4.15 -19.34
CA ILE A 317 2.08 -3.92 -18.30
C ILE A 317 3.36 -4.68 -18.67
N SER A 318 4.50 -4.08 -18.37
CA SER A 318 5.83 -4.67 -18.60
C SER A 318 5.89 -6.10 -18.07
N LEU A 319 6.47 -7.02 -18.82
CA LEU A 319 6.64 -8.44 -18.50
C LEU A 319 5.33 -9.24 -18.29
N CYS A 320 4.15 -8.61 -18.44
CA CYS A 320 2.85 -9.24 -18.19
C CYS A 320 2.04 -9.50 -19.49
N ARG A 321 2.74 -9.72 -20.62
CA ARG A 321 2.06 -10.04 -21.88
C ARG A 321 1.18 -11.28 -21.73
N ASP A 322 -0.07 -11.16 -22.17
CA ASP A 322 -1.12 -12.19 -22.06
C ASP A 322 -1.36 -12.67 -20.63
N CYS A 323 -1.25 -11.76 -19.65
CA CYS A 323 -1.50 -12.06 -18.26
C CYS A 323 -2.84 -11.49 -17.77
N LEU A 324 -3.54 -12.30 -16.97
CA LEU A 324 -4.68 -11.91 -16.16
C LEU A 324 -4.30 -11.93 -14.68
N ARG A 325 -4.63 -10.88 -13.93
CA ARG A 325 -4.57 -10.90 -12.47
C ARG A 325 -5.95 -11.23 -11.92
N VAL A 326 -6.02 -12.30 -11.14
CA VAL A 326 -7.25 -12.85 -10.57
C VAL A 326 -7.20 -12.71 -9.05
N THR A 327 -8.19 -12.04 -8.47
CA THR A 327 -8.33 -11.91 -7.01
C THR A 327 -8.97 -13.17 -6.44
N ILE A 328 -8.48 -13.63 -5.28
CA ILE A 328 -9.06 -14.75 -4.54
C ILE A 328 -10.37 -14.27 -3.92
N GLY A 329 -11.47 -14.93 -4.27
CA GLY A 329 -12.79 -14.67 -3.71
C GLY A 329 -13.14 -15.68 -2.59
N THR A 330 -14.41 -15.67 -2.17
CA THR A 330 -14.95 -16.77 -1.39
C THR A 330 -15.11 -18.00 -2.28
N ARG A 331 -15.19 -19.19 -1.71
CA ARG A 331 -15.29 -20.45 -2.46
C ARG A 331 -16.39 -20.46 -3.54
N PRO A 332 -17.63 -19.96 -3.29
CA PRO A 332 -18.64 -19.88 -4.33
C PRO A 332 -18.27 -18.91 -5.47
N VAL A 333 -17.64 -17.79 -5.16
CA VAL A 333 -17.19 -16.82 -6.17
C VAL A 333 -16.07 -17.40 -7.02
N SER A 334 -15.06 -18.02 -6.42
CA SER A 334 -13.95 -18.68 -7.12
C SER A 334 -14.44 -19.81 -8.01
N TYR A 335 -15.42 -20.60 -7.54
CA TYR A 335 -16.04 -21.67 -8.33
C TYR A 335 -16.76 -21.12 -9.58
N THR A 336 -17.54 -20.05 -9.42
CA THR A 336 -18.23 -19.40 -10.55
C THR A 336 -17.22 -18.91 -11.60
N HIS A 337 -16.10 -18.34 -11.15
CA HIS A 337 -15.02 -17.87 -12.01
C HIS A 337 -14.37 -19.03 -12.79
N LEU A 338 -14.02 -20.13 -12.12
CA LEU A 338 -13.43 -21.31 -12.78
C LEU A 338 -14.36 -21.90 -13.85
N ARG A 339 -15.64 -22.13 -13.51
CA ARG A 339 -16.62 -22.66 -14.49
C ARG A 339 -16.79 -21.77 -15.70
N ALA A 340 -16.69 -20.46 -15.55
CA ALA A 340 -16.70 -19.55 -16.69
C ALA A 340 -15.50 -19.76 -17.59
N HIS A 341 -14.31 -20.01 -17.05
CA HIS A 341 -13.11 -20.32 -17.85
C HIS A 341 -13.22 -21.68 -18.55
N GLU A 342 -13.77 -22.73 -17.92
CA GLU A 342 -14.04 -24.03 -18.55
C GLU A 342 -14.93 -23.88 -19.78
N THR A 343 -15.97 -23.05 -19.69
CA THR A 343 -16.91 -22.80 -20.79
C THR A 343 -16.29 -21.92 -21.90
N SER A 344 -15.22 -21.19 -21.64
CA SER A 344 -14.49 -20.39 -22.65
C SER A 344 -13.75 -21.26 -23.67
N LEU A 345 -13.57 -22.56 -23.40
CA LEU A 345 -12.94 -23.53 -24.30
C LEU A 345 -13.63 -23.64 -25.65
N HIS A 346 -14.96 -23.48 -25.74
CA HIS A 346 -15.69 -23.47 -26.99
C HIS A 346 -15.44 -22.24 -27.87
N ILE A 347 -14.66 -21.26 -27.37
CA ILE A 347 -14.35 -19.99 -28.08
C ILE A 347 -12.90 -19.98 -28.55
N VAL A 348 -12.06 -20.90 -28.10
CA VAL A 348 -10.62 -20.96 -28.41
C VAL A 348 -10.32 -21.97 -29.51
N CYS A 349 -11.33 -22.76 -29.95
CA CYS A 349 -11.23 -23.66 -31.12
C CYS A 349 -11.65 -22.95 -32.40
#